data_d907ab328d12048156bb54dfaeee0c44
#
_entry.id   d907ab328d12048156bb54dfaeee0c44
#
_cell.length_a   1.000
_cell.length_b   1.000
_cell.length_c   1.000
_cell.angle_alpha   90.00
_cell.angle_beta   90.00
_cell.angle_gamma   90.00
#
_symmetry.space_group_name_H-M   'P 1'
#
loop_
_entity.id
_entity.type
_entity.pdbx_description
1 polymer ?
#
loop_
_entity_poly.entity_id
_entity_poly.type
_entity_poly.pdbx_seq_one_letter_code
_entity_poly.pdbx_strand_id
1 'polypeptide(L)'
;MSPKTALLFEDNDFYREVLTEILHEKNFQVMAYTDPKAFLTTKADCCSANNKPCADVMITDNQMPGMTGLEFLEHVRARGCRLPNACKAIISGNWAEPDHVQAMTLGCKVFHKPTSLDDLLIWLDEATSAPPS
;
A
#
# COMPACT_ATOMS: atom_id res chain seq x y z
N MET A 1 -19.92 12.64 0.51
CA MET A 1 -18.48 12.59 0.14
C MET A 1 -18.13 11.22 -0.39
N SER A 2 -17.31 11.20 -1.41
CA SER A 2 -16.87 9.94 -1.99
C SER A 2 -15.99 9.18 -0.99
N PRO A 3 -16.12 7.86 -0.90
CA PRO A 3 -15.22 7.09 -0.06
C PRO A 3 -13.79 7.16 -0.60
N LYS A 4 -12.84 7.04 0.30
CA LYS A 4 -11.43 6.97 -0.08
C LYS A 4 -11.13 5.57 -0.62
N THR A 5 -10.13 5.46 -1.45
CA THR A 5 -9.75 4.18 -2.08
C THR A 5 -8.43 3.69 -1.51
N ALA A 6 -8.39 2.41 -1.18
CA ALA A 6 -7.17 1.74 -0.72
C ALA A 6 -6.83 0.58 -1.67
N LEU A 7 -5.56 0.52 -2.07
CA LEU A 7 -5.04 -0.63 -2.80
C LEU A 7 -4.32 -1.53 -1.79
N LEU A 8 -4.65 -2.81 -1.81
CA LEU A 8 -4.11 -3.76 -0.85
C LEU A 8 -3.52 -4.96 -1.58
N PHE A 9 -2.27 -5.29 -1.28
CA PHE A 9 -1.57 -6.42 -1.88
C PHE A 9 -1.11 -7.36 -0.77
N GLU A 10 -1.76 -8.50 -0.64
CA GLU A 10 -1.49 -9.48 0.41
C GLU A 10 -1.89 -10.86 -0.08
N ASP A 11 -0.94 -11.78 -0.10
CA ASP A 11 -1.19 -13.14 -0.56
C ASP A 11 -1.81 -14.04 0.51
N ASN A 12 -1.68 -13.70 1.78
CA ASN A 12 -2.29 -14.45 2.87
C ASN A 12 -3.76 -14.09 2.99
N ASP A 13 -4.65 -15.07 2.80
CA ASP A 13 -6.09 -14.84 2.78
C ASP A 13 -6.62 -14.24 4.08
N PHE A 14 -6.16 -14.76 5.21
CA PHE A 14 -6.62 -14.30 6.52
C PHE A 14 -6.21 -12.85 6.75
N TYR A 15 -4.95 -12.53 6.51
CA TYR A 15 -4.43 -11.17 6.74
C TYR A 15 -5.08 -10.18 5.78
N ARG A 16 -5.28 -10.58 4.53
CA ARG A 16 -5.95 -9.74 3.53
C ARG A 16 -7.38 -9.42 3.97
N GLU A 17 -8.08 -10.40 4.50
CA GLU A 17 -9.44 -10.22 4.96
C GLU A 17 -9.51 -9.29 6.16
N VAL A 18 -8.62 -9.46 7.12
CA VAL A 18 -8.55 -8.60 8.31
C VAL A 18 -8.28 -7.15 7.91
N LEU A 19 -7.30 -6.92 7.05
CA LEU A 19 -6.97 -5.57 6.60
C LEU A 19 -8.10 -4.94 5.80
N THR A 20 -8.79 -5.74 4.99
CA THR A 20 -9.93 -5.25 4.21
C THR A 20 -11.05 -4.78 5.14
N GLU A 21 -11.35 -5.54 6.19
CA GLU A 21 -12.38 -5.16 7.15
C GLU A 21 -12.02 -3.86 7.88
N ILE A 22 -10.78 -3.73 8.30
CA ILE A 22 -10.31 -2.52 8.98
C ILE A 22 -10.47 -1.31 8.07
N LEU A 23 -10.08 -1.44 6.82
CA LEU A 23 -10.18 -0.36 5.84
C LEU A 23 -11.63 0.00 5.56
N HIS A 24 -12.52 -1.00 5.45
CA HIS A 24 -13.94 -0.74 5.27
C HIS A 24 -14.53 0.04 6.44
N GLU A 25 -14.12 -0.29 7.65
CA GLU A 25 -14.60 0.42 8.83
C GLU A 25 -14.15 1.89 8.83
N LYS A 26 -13.03 2.19 8.19
CA LYS A 26 -12.55 3.56 8.04
C LYS A 26 -13.07 4.22 6.77
N ASN A 27 -14.09 3.64 6.18
CA ASN A 27 -14.78 4.18 5.00
C ASN A 27 -13.92 4.18 3.73
N PHE A 28 -13.03 3.20 3.60
CA PHE A 28 -12.28 3.01 2.37
C PHE A 28 -12.99 2.01 1.46
N GLN A 29 -12.95 2.29 0.17
CA GLN A 29 -13.26 1.30 -0.84
C GLN A 29 -11.97 0.55 -1.13
N VAL A 30 -11.98 -0.77 -0.96
CA VAL A 30 -10.77 -1.58 -1.01
C VAL A 30 -10.68 -2.35 -2.31
N MET A 31 -9.54 -2.23 -2.98
CA MET A 31 -9.21 -3.06 -4.14
C MET A 31 -8.07 -3.98 -3.71
N ALA A 32 -8.39 -5.23 -3.43
CA ALA A 32 -7.44 -6.20 -2.89
C ALA A 32 -6.92 -7.14 -3.96
N TYR A 33 -5.62 -7.38 -3.93
CA TYR A 33 -4.93 -8.27 -4.86
C TYR A 33 -4.09 -9.27 -4.09
N THR A 34 -4.04 -10.50 -4.59
CA THR A 34 -3.17 -11.54 -4.03
C THR A 34 -1.78 -11.50 -4.64
N ASP A 35 -1.64 -10.87 -5.79
CA ASP A 35 -0.38 -10.83 -6.55
C ASP A 35 -0.25 -9.46 -7.21
N PRO A 36 0.85 -8.74 -6.96
CA PRO A 36 1.04 -7.43 -7.57
C PRO A 36 1.10 -7.46 -9.10
N LYS A 37 1.44 -8.60 -9.69
CA LYS A 37 1.50 -8.73 -11.14
C LYS A 37 0.16 -8.51 -11.79
N ALA A 38 -0.93 -8.94 -11.14
CA ALA A 38 -2.28 -8.73 -11.65
C ALA A 38 -2.57 -7.24 -11.79
N PHE A 39 -2.16 -6.45 -10.81
CA PHE A 39 -2.33 -5.00 -10.86
C PHE A 39 -1.47 -4.38 -11.96
N LEU A 40 -0.19 -4.77 -12.04
CA LEU A 40 0.74 -4.21 -13.03
C LEU A 40 0.30 -4.52 -14.45
N THR A 41 -0.33 -5.69 -14.67
CA THR A 41 -0.81 -6.08 -15.98
C THR A 41 -2.04 -5.27 -16.42
N THR A 42 -2.97 -5.03 -15.48
CA THR A 42 -4.24 -4.37 -15.79
C THR A 42 -4.17 -2.85 -15.67
N LYS A 43 -3.21 -2.33 -14.92
CA LYS A 43 -3.08 -0.90 -14.63
C LYS A 43 -1.71 -0.39 -15.07
N ALA A 44 -1.38 -0.61 -16.34
CA ALA A 44 -0.08 -0.22 -16.87
C ALA A 44 0.23 1.27 -16.63
N ASP A 45 -0.79 2.13 -16.67
CA ASP A 45 -0.64 3.57 -16.49
C ASP A 45 -1.49 4.05 -15.33
N CYS A 46 -1.26 3.49 -14.13
CA CYS A 46 -2.19 3.62 -13.01
C CYS A 46 -2.57 5.05 -12.64
N CYS A 47 -1.69 6.01 -12.81
CA CYS A 47 -1.97 7.39 -12.41
C CYS A 47 -1.98 8.38 -13.58
N SER A 48 -1.94 7.92 -14.81
CA SER A 48 -1.71 8.81 -15.94
C SER A 48 -2.96 9.51 -16.47
N ALA A 49 -4.11 8.85 -16.42
CA ALA A 49 -5.29 9.30 -17.16
C ALA A 49 -5.78 10.68 -16.74
N ASN A 50 -5.84 10.98 -15.45
CA ASN A 50 -6.41 12.22 -14.95
C ASN A 50 -5.42 13.06 -14.15
N ASN A 51 -4.15 12.72 -14.21
CA ASN A 51 -3.12 13.40 -13.44
C ASN A 51 -3.39 13.32 -11.92
N LYS A 52 -4.10 12.29 -11.48
CA LYS A 52 -4.49 12.06 -10.09
C LYS A 52 -3.92 10.74 -9.60
N PRO A 53 -3.69 10.61 -8.29
CA PRO A 53 -3.29 9.30 -7.74
C PRO A 53 -4.36 8.24 -8.00
N CYS A 54 -3.91 6.99 -8.19
CA CYS A 54 -4.81 5.86 -8.44
C CYS A 54 -5.59 5.45 -7.18
N ALA A 55 -5.14 5.88 -6.01
CA ALA A 55 -5.77 5.57 -4.74
C ALA A 55 -5.37 6.61 -3.71
N ASP A 56 -5.97 6.53 -2.54
CA ASP A 56 -5.61 7.41 -1.42
C ASP A 56 -4.49 6.82 -0.58
N VAL A 57 -4.46 5.48 -0.46
CA VAL A 57 -3.37 4.76 0.22
C VAL A 57 -3.09 3.46 -0.51
N MET A 58 -1.88 2.95 -0.32
CA MET A 58 -1.46 1.66 -0.86
C MET A 58 -0.76 0.88 0.24
N ILE A 59 -1.20 -0.35 0.48
CA ILE A 59 -0.63 -1.23 1.50
C ILE A 59 -0.19 -2.51 0.82
N THR A 60 1.05 -2.92 1.02
CA THR A 60 1.56 -4.16 0.45
C THR A 60 2.33 -4.96 1.47
N ASP A 61 2.18 -6.29 1.40
CA ASP A 61 3.07 -7.19 2.11
C ASP A 61 4.41 -7.19 1.37
N ASN A 62 5.50 -7.31 2.11
CA ASN A 62 6.81 -7.41 1.46
C ASN A 62 7.07 -8.82 0.93
N GLN A 63 6.50 -9.83 1.57
CA GLN A 63 6.74 -11.23 1.19
C GLN A 63 5.60 -11.76 0.33
N MET A 64 5.77 -11.68 -0.98
CA MET A 64 4.78 -12.18 -1.93
C MET A 64 5.48 -13.02 -3.00
N PRO A 65 4.78 -14.02 -3.57
CA PRO A 65 5.38 -14.84 -4.63
C PRO A 65 5.77 -14.01 -5.85
N GLY A 66 6.97 -14.21 -6.32
CA GLY A 66 7.44 -13.61 -7.57
C GLY A 66 7.90 -12.16 -7.50
N MET A 67 7.51 -11.41 -6.48
CA MET A 67 7.91 -10.02 -6.34
C MET A 67 7.72 -9.56 -4.90
N THR A 68 8.72 -8.91 -4.33
CA THR A 68 8.58 -8.33 -2.99
C THR A 68 7.78 -7.04 -3.05
N GLY A 69 7.26 -6.62 -1.90
CA GLY A 69 6.57 -5.34 -1.81
C GLY A 69 7.46 -4.17 -2.19
N LEU A 70 8.74 -4.22 -1.77
CA LEU A 70 9.71 -3.19 -2.15
C LEU A 70 9.88 -3.12 -3.66
N GLU A 71 10.05 -4.26 -4.31
CA GLU A 71 10.17 -4.30 -5.77
C GLU A 71 8.92 -3.74 -6.44
N PHE A 72 7.76 -4.09 -5.90
CA PHE A 72 6.50 -3.61 -6.45
C PHE A 72 6.39 -2.08 -6.34
N LEU A 73 6.72 -1.52 -5.19
CA LEU A 73 6.66 -0.06 -5.01
C LEU A 73 7.63 0.66 -5.94
N GLU A 74 8.80 0.08 -6.18
CA GLU A 74 9.74 0.65 -7.15
C GLU A 74 9.19 0.60 -8.57
N HIS A 75 8.51 -0.48 -8.92
CA HIS A 75 7.88 -0.61 -10.24
C HIS A 75 6.83 0.45 -10.47
N VAL A 76 5.94 0.66 -9.50
CA VAL A 76 4.88 1.66 -9.68
C VAL A 76 5.45 3.07 -9.72
N ARG A 77 6.49 3.33 -8.94
CA ARG A 77 7.17 4.62 -8.96
C ARG A 77 7.80 4.88 -10.33
N ALA A 78 8.47 3.87 -10.87
CA ALA A 78 9.12 3.98 -12.19
C ALA A 78 8.10 4.22 -13.30
N ARG A 79 6.86 3.78 -13.13
CA ARG A 79 5.77 4.01 -14.07
C ARG A 79 5.09 5.35 -13.89
N GLY A 80 5.58 6.19 -12.99
CA GLY A 80 5.02 7.51 -12.76
C GLY A 80 3.86 7.56 -11.79
N CYS A 81 3.81 6.62 -10.84
CA CYS A 81 2.77 6.63 -9.82
C CYS A 81 2.81 7.95 -9.06
N ARG A 82 1.65 8.61 -8.96
CA ARG A 82 1.54 9.93 -8.33
C ARG A 82 1.19 9.85 -6.85
N LEU A 83 0.91 8.65 -6.34
CA LEU A 83 0.64 8.50 -4.91
C LEU A 83 1.94 8.76 -4.14
N PRO A 84 1.93 9.69 -3.17
CA PRO A 84 3.14 9.96 -2.38
C PRO A 84 3.59 8.72 -1.61
N ASN A 85 4.90 8.57 -1.44
CA ASN A 85 5.42 7.44 -0.69
C ASN A 85 4.93 7.43 0.76
N ALA A 86 4.67 8.60 1.34
CA ALA A 86 4.10 8.69 2.68
C ALA A 86 2.71 8.05 2.79
N CYS A 87 2.02 7.86 1.65
CA CYS A 87 0.72 7.20 1.60
C CYS A 87 0.83 5.71 1.25
N LYS A 88 2.04 5.19 1.21
CA LYS A 88 2.31 3.77 0.94
C LYS A 88 2.86 3.11 2.18
N ALA A 89 2.42 1.90 2.46
CA ALA A 89 2.88 1.12 3.61
C ALA A 89 3.33 -0.26 3.17
N ILE A 90 4.39 -0.75 3.80
CA ILE A 90 4.87 -2.10 3.60
C ILE A 90 4.79 -2.83 4.92
N ILE A 91 4.20 -4.03 4.90
CA ILE A 91 4.02 -4.85 6.10
C ILE A 91 4.81 -6.14 5.91
N SER A 92 5.58 -6.54 6.92
CA SER A 92 6.28 -7.82 6.86
C SER A 92 6.47 -8.39 8.27
N GLY A 93 6.41 -9.71 8.36
CA GLY A 93 6.71 -10.42 9.60
C GLY A 93 8.18 -10.74 9.76
N ASN A 94 8.94 -10.55 8.70
CA ASN A 94 10.35 -10.91 8.70
C ASN A 94 11.17 -9.90 7.89
N TRP A 95 11.51 -8.78 8.56
CA TRP A 95 12.31 -7.74 7.93
C TRP A 95 13.78 -8.07 8.01
N ALA A 96 14.41 -8.29 6.84
CA ALA A 96 15.86 -8.26 6.75
C ALA A 96 16.31 -6.81 6.83
N GLU A 97 17.44 -6.56 7.49
CA GLU A 97 17.91 -5.19 7.71
C GLU A 97 18.05 -4.37 6.42
N PRO A 98 18.65 -4.89 5.33
CA PRO A 98 18.73 -4.12 4.11
C PRO A 98 17.37 -3.70 3.54
N ASP A 99 16.39 -4.58 3.62
CA ASP A 99 15.04 -4.27 3.14
C ASP A 99 14.37 -3.19 3.98
N HIS A 100 14.56 -3.27 5.29
CA HIS A 100 14.00 -2.27 6.21
C HIS A 100 14.59 -0.89 5.93
N VAL A 101 15.89 -0.82 5.76
CA VAL A 101 16.57 0.44 5.44
C VAL A 101 16.09 1.00 4.10
N GLN A 102 15.93 0.13 3.10
CA GLN A 102 15.46 0.55 1.79
C GLN A 102 14.04 1.11 1.86
N ALA A 103 13.16 0.46 2.61
CA ALA A 103 11.78 0.93 2.78
C ALA A 103 11.75 2.30 3.45
N MET A 104 12.53 2.49 4.48
CA MET A 104 12.63 3.77 5.17
C MET A 104 13.21 4.85 4.26
N THR A 105 14.19 4.51 3.45
CA THR A 105 14.81 5.45 2.51
C THR A 105 13.81 5.92 1.45
N LEU A 106 12.90 5.04 1.04
CA LEU A 106 11.85 5.40 0.11
C LEU A 106 10.79 6.32 0.71
N GLY A 107 10.74 6.42 2.03
CA GLY A 107 9.75 7.26 2.71
C GLY A 107 8.42 6.58 2.94
N CYS A 108 8.36 5.27 2.73
CA CYS A 108 7.15 4.49 2.98
C CYS A 108 6.99 4.20 4.47
N LYS A 109 5.74 4.00 4.90
CA LYS A 109 5.49 3.54 6.26
C LYS A 109 5.84 2.06 6.37
N VAL A 110 6.51 1.69 7.43
CA VAL A 110 6.93 0.31 7.68
C VAL A 110 6.15 -0.25 8.86
N PHE A 111 5.53 -1.40 8.67
CA PHE A 111 4.83 -2.12 9.72
C PHE A 111 5.41 -3.52 9.88
N HIS A 112 5.40 -4.01 11.11
CA HIS A 112 5.81 -5.38 11.42
C HIS A 112 4.57 -6.22 11.74
N LYS A 113 4.54 -7.46 11.30
CA LYS A 113 3.46 -8.37 11.66
C LYS A 113 3.72 -8.97 13.03
N PRO A 114 2.72 -9.11 13.88
CA PRO A 114 1.35 -8.63 13.69
C PRO A 114 1.28 -7.11 13.78
N THR A 115 0.51 -6.49 12.88
CA THR A 115 0.39 -5.04 12.85
C THR A 115 -0.52 -4.55 13.98
N SER A 116 -0.06 -3.54 14.70
CA SER A 116 -0.91 -2.91 15.71
C SER A 116 -2.06 -2.17 15.03
N LEU A 117 -3.28 -2.46 15.47
CA LEU A 117 -4.47 -1.78 14.94
C LEU A 117 -4.37 -0.27 15.13
N ASP A 118 -3.95 0.14 16.32
CA ASP A 118 -3.84 1.57 16.63
C ASP A 118 -2.83 2.26 15.71
N ASP A 119 -1.68 1.63 15.48
CA ASP A 119 -0.65 2.21 14.61
C ASP A 119 -1.15 2.34 13.18
N LEU A 120 -1.88 1.32 12.71
CA LEU A 120 -2.45 1.36 11.37
C LEU A 120 -3.47 2.48 11.22
N LEU A 121 -4.36 2.61 12.20
CA LEU A 121 -5.39 3.66 12.17
C LEU A 121 -4.78 5.05 12.22
N ILE A 122 -3.76 5.25 13.04
CA ILE A 122 -3.06 6.53 13.12
C ILE A 122 -2.43 6.86 11.77
N TRP A 123 -1.77 5.88 11.15
CA TRP A 123 -1.15 6.11 9.84
C TRP A 123 -2.19 6.43 8.77
N LEU A 124 -3.32 5.73 8.76
CA LEU A 124 -4.38 6.00 7.79
C LEU A 124 -4.90 7.43 7.92
N ASP A 125 -5.11 7.89 9.15
CA ASP A 125 -5.55 9.25 9.37
C ASP A 125 -4.52 10.28 8.91
N GLU A 126 -3.24 10.04 9.22
CA GLU A 126 -2.17 10.93 8.80
C GLU A 126 -2.02 10.98 7.27
N ALA A 127 -2.09 9.81 6.63
CA ALA A 127 -1.89 9.71 5.19
C ALA A 127 -3.01 10.39 4.40
N THR A 128 -4.22 10.41 4.94
CA THR A 128 -5.39 10.94 4.24
C THR A 128 -5.82 12.32 4.70
N SER A 129 -5.26 12.85 5.78
CA SER A 129 -5.60 14.17 6.27
C SER A 129 -4.65 15.25 5.78
N ALA A 130 -3.51 14.88 5.21
CA ALA A 130 -2.58 15.86 4.67
C ALA A 130 -3.23 16.62 3.52
N PRO A 131 -3.16 17.97 3.50
CA PRO A 131 -3.75 18.71 2.41
C PRO A 131 -3.03 18.38 1.10
N PRO A 132 -3.75 18.37 -0.01
CA PRO A 132 -3.09 18.19 -1.31
C PRO A 132 -2.17 19.36 -1.56
N SER A 133 -0.94 19.05 -1.86
CA SER A 133 0.05 20.08 -2.14
C SER A 133 0.09 20.43 -3.62
#